data_1eab2d5e179f6d618dbb6df538c49002
#
_entry.id   1eab2d5e179f6d618dbb6df538c49002
#
_cell.length_a   1.000
_cell.length_b   1.000
_cell.length_c   1.000
_cell.angle_alpha   90.00
_cell.angle_beta   90.00
_cell.angle_gamma   90.00
#
_symmetry.space_group_name_H-M   'P 1'
#
loop_
_entity.id
_entity.type
_entity.pdbx_description
1 polymer ?
#
loop_
_entity_poly.entity_id
_entity_poly.type
_entity_poly.pdbx_seq_one_letter_code
_entity_poly.pdbx_strand_id
1 'polypeptide(L)'
;EEKLSEERSKLLATKSEMNTLEEFLNEQEIFEDAIINQVQISKDFEIVFSVILNDDLNYPPQSSDKKSGWYYNENDIQSCSFPKGVKVLADLVKHPRELNKRLRNVGLVNSKDGYLLQSKLKNGQCLVSMEGDFWRWDGFSTTSNDLNTSNTQKVKNLNRLQNLKVLQKEIEKKVFIQTNHKTDQEYIIKEKIEEYDNLKKDYIYKEKKLNELKSNLSKLEAEYEINCAQIDSLESYYINLNEDHSTIIKN
;
A
#
# COMPACT_ATOMS: atom_id res chain seq x y z
N GLU A 1 13.59 6.87 -3.04
CA GLU A 1 13.90 5.57 -3.66
C GLU A 1 13.81 4.43 -2.64
N GLU A 2 14.42 4.57 -1.48
CA GLU A 2 14.44 3.54 -0.42
C GLU A 2 13.03 3.10 0.00
N LYS A 3 12.12 4.04 0.30
CA LYS A 3 10.71 3.75 0.64
C LYS A 3 9.97 3.01 -0.47
N LEU A 4 10.19 3.37 -1.74
CA LEU A 4 9.56 2.69 -2.86
C LEU A 4 10.08 1.26 -3.03
N SER A 5 11.38 1.04 -2.83
CA SER A 5 12.01 -0.28 -2.84
C SER A 5 11.46 -1.16 -1.72
N GLU A 6 11.28 -0.60 -0.51
CA GLU A 6 10.72 -1.29 0.64
C GLU A 6 9.26 -1.73 0.39
N GLU A 7 8.40 -0.84 -0.14
CA GLU A 7 7.01 -1.18 -0.44
C GLU A 7 6.90 -2.22 -1.58
N ARG A 8 7.78 -2.16 -2.58
CA ARG A 8 7.86 -3.19 -3.63
C ARG A 8 8.28 -4.54 -3.08
N SER A 9 9.23 -4.59 -2.15
CA SER A 9 9.65 -5.82 -1.48
C SER A 9 8.52 -6.42 -0.64
N LYS A 10 7.75 -5.59 0.08
CA LYS A 10 6.55 -6.02 0.81
C LYS A 10 5.48 -6.58 -0.14
N LEU A 11 5.27 -5.93 -1.28
CA LEU A 11 4.31 -6.40 -2.28
C LEU A 11 4.72 -7.79 -2.83
N LEU A 12 6.01 -7.97 -3.13
CA LEU A 12 6.53 -9.24 -3.62
C LEU A 12 6.36 -10.36 -2.57
N ALA A 13 6.71 -10.09 -1.32
CA ALA A 13 6.55 -11.04 -0.21
C ALA A 13 5.06 -11.42 -0.01
N THR A 14 4.16 -10.43 -0.05
CA THR A 14 2.72 -10.66 0.06
C THR A 14 2.21 -11.53 -1.09
N LYS A 15 2.61 -11.27 -2.33
CA LYS A 15 2.25 -12.09 -3.50
C LYS A 15 2.79 -13.51 -3.41
N SER A 16 4.01 -13.69 -2.95
CA SER A 16 4.60 -15.03 -2.76
C SER A 16 3.84 -15.83 -1.71
N GLU A 17 3.50 -15.22 -0.56
CA GLU A 17 2.69 -15.88 0.48
C GLU A 17 1.29 -16.25 -0.05
N MET A 18 0.66 -15.36 -0.81
CA MET A 18 -0.65 -15.64 -1.43
C MET A 18 -0.59 -16.82 -2.39
N ASN A 19 0.40 -16.89 -3.28
CA ASN A 19 0.56 -18.00 -4.21
C ASN A 19 0.73 -19.34 -3.48
N THR A 20 1.56 -19.38 -2.44
CA THR A 20 1.75 -20.59 -1.63
C THR A 20 0.43 -21.03 -0.96
N LEU A 21 -0.35 -20.09 -0.44
CA LEU A 21 -1.65 -20.40 0.15
C LEU A 21 -2.66 -20.85 -0.89
N GLU A 22 -2.68 -20.25 -2.07
CA GLU A 22 -3.57 -20.65 -3.18
C GLU A 22 -3.23 -22.04 -3.70
N GLU A 23 -1.95 -22.39 -3.86
CA GLU A 23 -1.50 -23.74 -4.22
C GLU A 23 -1.99 -24.76 -3.19
N PHE A 24 -1.77 -24.50 -1.89
CA PHE A 24 -2.22 -25.38 -0.81
C PHE A 24 -3.75 -25.56 -0.80
N LEU A 25 -4.51 -24.51 -1.11
CA LEU A 25 -5.97 -24.55 -1.13
C LEU A 25 -6.52 -25.21 -2.40
N ASN A 26 -5.84 -25.09 -3.55
CA ASN A 26 -6.22 -25.72 -4.80
C ASN A 26 -6.07 -27.24 -4.79
N GLU A 27 -5.20 -27.80 -3.98
CA GLU A 27 -5.12 -29.24 -3.74
C GLU A 27 -6.40 -29.80 -3.07
N GLN A 28 -7.26 -28.92 -2.56
CA GLN A 28 -8.52 -29.27 -1.93
C GLN A 28 -9.66 -28.76 -2.82
N GLU A 29 -10.58 -29.63 -3.22
CA GLU A 29 -11.74 -29.31 -4.06
C GLU A 29 -12.63 -28.23 -3.40
N ILE A 30 -12.34 -26.96 -3.65
CA ILE A 30 -13.16 -25.83 -3.21
C ILE A 30 -13.81 -25.20 -4.44
N PHE A 31 -15.13 -25.04 -4.40
CA PHE A 31 -15.83 -24.30 -5.47
C PHE A 31 -15.42 -22.83 -5.45
N GLU A 32 -15.21 -22.23 -6.62
CA GLU A 32 -14.81 -20.79 -6.75
C GLU A 32 -15.78 -19.85 -6.03
N ASP A 33 -17.06 -20.16 -6.06
CA ASP A 33 -18.14 -19.43 -5.40
C ASP A 33 -18.54 -20.00 -4.03
N ALA A 34 -17.66 -20.81 -3.41
CA ALA A 34 -17.87 -21.37 -2.07
C ALA A 34 -18.20 -20.28 -1.04
N ILE A 35 -19.07 -20.64 -0.10
CA ILE A 35 -19.55 -19.68 0.91
C ILE A 35 -18.42 -19.15 1.80
N ILE A 36 -17.37 -19.95 1.99
CA ILE A 36 -16.18 -19.52 2.74
C ILE A 36 -15.51 -18.28 2.17
N ASN A 37 -15.58 -18.07 0.84
CA ASN A 37 -15.02 -16.89 0.19
C ASN A 37 -15.85 -15.62 0.45
N GLN A 38 -17.06 -15.76 0.98
CA GLN A 38 -18.01 -14.67 1.26
C GLN A 38 -18.09 -14.33 2.75
N VAL A 39 -17.53 -15.17 3.63
CA VAL A 39 -17.56 -14.98 5.08
C VAL A 39 -16.30 -14.25 5.54
N GLN A 40 -16.48 -13.15 6.27
CA GLN A 40 -15.39 -12.49 6.99
C GLN A 40 -15.33 -13.03 8.42
N ILE A 41 -14.44 -13.99 8.66
CA ILE A 41 -14.26 -14.61 9.96
C ILE A 41 -13.18 -13.83 10.72
N SER A 42 -13.53 -13.28 11.90
CA SER A 42 -12.51 -12.74 12.80
C SER A 42 -11.64 -13.87 13.36
N LYS A 43 -10.37 -13.58 13.68
CA LYS A 43 -9.41 -14.58 14.18
C LYS A 43 -9.94 -15.39 15.37
N ASP A 44 -10.73 -14.74 16.23
CA ASP A 44 -11.26 -15.38 17.43
C ASP A 44 -12.28 -16.48 17.10
N PHE A 45 -12.95 -16.42 15.94
CA PHE A 45 -13.99 -17.38 15.54
C PHE A 45 -13.53 -18.42 14.52
N GLU A 46 -12.27 -18.42 14.09
CA GLU A 46 -11.75 -19.38 13.09
C GLU A 46 -11.95 -20.83 13.53
N ILE A 47 -11.63 -21.12 14.79
CA ILE A 47 -11.79 -22.46 15.38
C ILE A 47 -13.28 -22.82 15.44
N VAL A 48 -14.12 -21.91 15.91
CA VAL A 48 -15.57 -22.09 16.03
C VAL A 48 -16.17 -22.45 14.66
N PHE A 49 -15.85 -21.70 13.62
CA PHE A 49 -16.35 -21.96 12.27
C PHE A 49 -15.86 -23.29 11.70
N SER A 50 -14.60 -23.65 11.92
CA SER A 50 -14.04 -24.92 11.46
C SER A 50 -14.73 -26.13 12.08
N VAL A 51 -15.12 -26.03 13.35
CA VAL A 51 -15.83 -27.12 14.08
C VAL A 51 -17.27 -27.24 13.62
N ILE A 52 -17.98 -26.12 13.43
CA ILE A 52 -19.42 -26.11 13.16
C ILE A 52 -19.77 -26.45 11.72
N LEU A 53 -18.99 -25.92 10.78
CA LEU A 53 -19.30 -25.96 9.35
C LEU A 53 -18.40 -26.93 8.59
N ASN A 54 -17.20 -27.19 9.11
CA ASN A 54 -16.27 -28.15 8.52
C ASN A 54 -16.19 -28.00 6.98
N ASP A 55 -16.38 -29.10 6.24
CA ASP A 55 -16.33 -29.14 4.77
C ASP A 55 -17.54 -28.46 4.11
N ASP A 56 -18.62 -28.22 4.85
CA ASP A 56 -19.82 -27.54 4.35
C ASP A 56 -19.52 -26.12 3.82
N LEU A 57 -18.48 -25.47 4.37
CA LEU A 57 -18.02 -24.15 3.90
C LEU A 57 -17.50 -24.13 2.46
N ASN A 58 -17.10 -25.29 1.92
CA ASN A 58 -16.57 -25.41 0.56
C ASN A 58 -17.66 -25.32 -0.51
N TYR A 59 -18.91 -25.45 -0.12
CA TYR A 59 -20.03 -25.45 -1.05
C TYR A 59 -20.57 -24.03 -1.30
N PRO A 60 -21.02 -23.76 -2.54
CA PRO A 60 -21.59 -22.48 -2.92
C PRO A 60 -23.01 -22.29 -2.38
N PRO A 61 -23.57 -21.07 -2.44
CA PRO A 61 -25.02 -20.89 -2.39
C PRO A 61 -25.69 -21.66 -3.51
N GLN A 62 -26.82 -22.30 -3.22
CA GLN A 62 -27.57 -23.06 -4.19
C GLN A 62 -28.20 -22.12 -5.25
N SER A 63 -28.12 -22.50 -6.51
CA SER A 63 -28.69 -21.77 -7.65
C SER A 63 -29.47 -22.72 -8.57
N SER A 64 -30.14 -22.17 -9.58
CA SER A 64 -30.87 -22.96 -10.59
C SER A 64 -29.99 -24.01 -11.27
N ASP A 65 -28.71 -23.71 -11.46
CA ASP A 65 -27.75 -24.54 -12.19
C ASP A 65 -26.93 -25.46 -11.26
N LYS A 66 -26.86 -25.13 -9.97
CA LYS A 66 -26.09 -25.87 -8.95
C LYS A 66 -27.03 -26.43 -7.88
N LYS A 67 -27.23 -27.75 -7.89
CA LYS A 67 -28.10 -28.45 -6.95
C LYS A 67 -27.42 -28.69 -5.59
N SER A 68 -26.09 -28.79 -5.55
CA SER A 68 -25.32 -28.96 -4.32
C SER A 68 -24.93 -27.62 -3.76
N GLY A 69 -25.25 -27.33 -2.51
CA GLY A 69 -24.90 -26.08 -1.86
C GLY A 69 -25.87 -25.63 -0.79
N TRP A 70 -25.71 -24.41 -0.34
CA TRP A 70 -26.49 -23.79 0.72
C TRP A 70 -27.80 -23.21 0.20
N TYR A 71 -28.92 -23.81 0.60
CA TYR A 71 -30.27 -23.33 0.27
C TYR A 71 -30.72 -22.27 1.27
N TYR A 72 -31.26 -21.17 0.77
CA TYR A 72 -31.88 -20.13 1.58
C TYR A 72 -33.37 -20.01 1.30
N ASN A 73 -34.17 -20.02 2.40
CA ASN A 73 -35.61 -19.77 2.33
C ASN A 73 -35.99 -18.72 3.40
N GLU A 74 -36.57 -17.61 2.96
CA GLU A 74 -36.97 -16.50 3.86
C GLU A 74 -38.02 -16.95 4.91
N ASN A 75 -38.84 -17.91 4.59
CA ASN A 75 -39.91 -18.41 5.47
C ASN A 75 -39.40 -19.34 6.59
N ASP A 76 -38.15 -19.78 6.53
CA ASP A 76 -37.53 -20.73 7.45
C ASP A 76 -36.92 -20.12 8.72
N ILE A 77 -37.18 -18.86 9.01
CA ILE A 77 -36.62 -18.17 10.18
C ILE A 77 -37.41 -18.61 11.43
N GLN A 78 -37.06 -19.76 11.97
CA GLN A 78 -37.53 -20.15 13.29
C GLN A 78 -36.71 -19.44 14.37
N SER A 79 -37.43 -18.88 15.36
CA SER A 79 -36.81 -18.36 16.58
C SER A 79 -36.26 -19.50 17.42
N CYS A 80 -34.92 -19.69 17.40
CA CYS A 80 -34.28 -20.67 18.26
C CYS A 80 -34.08 -20.08 19.66
N SER A 81 -34.75 -20.60 20.66
CA SER A 81 -34.47 -20.23 22.05
C SER A 81 -33.48 -21.20 22.67
N PHE A 82 -32.36 -20.69 23.11
CA PHE A 82 -31.36 -21.42 23.89
C PHE A 82 -31.61 -21.27 25.39
N PRO A 83 -31.06 -22.17 26.23
CA PRO A 83 -31.02 -22.00 27.67
C PRO A 83 -30.36 -20.67 28.08
N LYS A 84 -30.66 -20.17 29.28
CA LYS A 84 -30.06 -18.94 29.82
C LYS A 84 -28.52 -19.06 29.84
N GLY A 85 -27.81 -18.00 29.43
CA GLY A 85 -26.36 -17.94 29.43
C GLY A 85 -25.70 -18.34 28.11
N VAL A 86 -26.45 -18.86 27.13
CA VAL A 86 -25.96 -19.18 25.79
C VAL A 86 -26.11 -17.99 24.87
N LYS A 87 -25.07 -17.63 24.17
CA LYS A 87 -25.11 -16.59 23.14
C LYS A 87 -25.27 -17.22 21.75
N VAL A 88 -26.22 -16.74 20.97
CA VAL A 88 -26.45 -17.25 19.61
C VAL A 88 -25.31 -16.78 18.68
N LEU A 89 -24.70 -17.71 17.95
CA LEU A 89 -23.54 -17.40 17.12
C LEU A 89 -23.91 -16.45 15.97
N ALA A 90 -25.11 -16.58 15.40
CA ALA A 90 -25.57 -15.68 14.33
C ALA A 90 -25.59 -14.20 14.74
N ASP A 91 -25.76 -13.90 16.03
CA ASP A 91 -25.80 -12.51 16.53
C ASP A 91 -24.39 -11.94 16.81
N LEU A 92 -23.37 -12.79 16.81
CA LEU A 92 -21.98 -12.43 17.16
C LEU A 92 -21.08 -12.23 15.94
N VAL A 93 -21.46 -12.77 14.79
CA VAL A 93 -20.62 -12.79 13.60
C VAL A 93 -21.36 -12.26 12.37
N LYS A 94 -20.62 -11.57 11.48
CA LYS A 94 -21.18 -11.22 10.17
C LYS A 94 -21.11 -12.44 9.26
N HIS A 95 -22.23 -12.81 8.67
CA HIS A 95 -22.33 -13.99 7.83
C HIS A 95 -23.30 -13.75 6.65
N PRO A 96 -23.15 -14.48 5.53
CA PRO A 96 -24.14 -14.49 4.46
C PRO A 96 -25.45 -15.10 4.94
N ARG A 97 -26.54 -14.69 4.31
CA ARG A 97 -27.91 -15.08 4.70
C ARG A 97 -28.15 -16.60 4.68
N GLU A 98 -27.45 -17.29 3.81
CA GLU A 98 -27.51 -18.75 3.62
C GLU A 98 -27.08 -19.50 4.90
N LEU A 99 -26.12 -18.96 5.65
CA LEU A 99 -25.66 -19.53 6.92
C LEU A 99 -26.56 -19.18 8.12
N ASN A 100 -27.49 -18.25 7.98
CA ASN A 100 -28.27 -17.74 9.09
C ASN A 100 -29.01 -18.86 9.87
N LYS A 101 -29.68 -19.77 9.15
CA LYS A 101 -30.41 -20.91 9.77
C LYS A 101 -29.46 -21.82 10.55
N ARG A 102 -28.27 -22.11 10.01
CA ARG A 102 -27.27 -22.92 10.67
C ARG A 102 -26.74 -22.24 11.92
N LEU A 103 -26.31 -20.99 11.82
CA LEU A 103 -25.67 -20.23 12.90
C LEU A 103 -26.65 -19.83 14.00
N ARG A 104 -27.96 -19.69 13.71
CA ARG A 104 -28.99 -19.51 14.73
C ARG A 104 -29.22 -20.74 15.59
N ASN A 105 -28.86 -21.92 15.12
CA ASN A 105 -28.92 -23.18 15.85
C ASN A 105 -27.60 -23.51 16.57
N VAL A 106 -26.67 -22.59 16.61
CA VAL A 106 -25.38 -22.73 17.30
C VAL A 106 -25.32 -21.74 18.46
N GLY A 107 -25.11 -22.26 19.65
CA GLY A 107 -24.90 -21.48 20.86
C GLY A 107 -23.42 -21.44 21.26
N LEU A 108 -22.89 -20.26 21.56
CA LEU A 108 -21.55 -20.08 22.12
C LEU A 108 -21.64 -20.14 23.65
N VAL A 109 -20.78 -20.98 24.25
CA VAL A 109 -20.70 -21.21 25.69
C VAL A 109 -19.26 -21.32 26.15
N ASN A 110 -19.04 -21.26 27.48
CA ASN A 110 -17.74 -21.64 28.02
C ASN A 110 -17.59 -23.17 28.02
N SER A 111 -16.38 -23.69 27.84
CA SER A 111 -16.09 -25.14 27.85
C SER A 111 -16.63 -25.85 29.09
N LYS A 112 -16.61 -25.20 30.24
CA LYS A 112 -17.11 -25.77 31.54
C LYS A 112 -18.61 -25.99 31.57
N ASP A 113 -19.37 -25.22 30.81
CA ASP A 113 -20.84 -25.22 30.86
C ASP A 113 -21.46 -26.14 29.80
N GLY A 114 -20.69 -26.54 28.79
CA GLY A 114 -21.14 -27.26 27.60
C GLY A 114 -21.90 -28.56 27.96
N TYR A 115 -21.32 -29.43 28.76
CA TYR A 115 -21.95 -30.69 29.17
C TYR A 115 -23.26 -30.51 29.96
N LEU A 116 -23.33 -29.51 30.84
CA LEU A 116 -24.52 -29.22 31.63
C LEU A 116 -25.65 -28.69 30.76
N LEU A 117 -25.34 -27.97 29.71
CA LEU A 117 -26.31 -27.37 28.80
C LEU A 117 -26.70 -28.29 27.65
N GLN A 118 -25.87 -29.28 27.30
CA GLN A 118 -26.14 -30.23 26.22
C GLN A 118 -27.48 -30.93 26.38
N SER A 119 -27.80 -31.41 27.56
CA SER A 119 -29.09 -32.13 27.88
C SER A 119 -30.33 -31.25 27.69
N LYS A 120 -30.16 -29.92 27.60
CA LYS A 120 -31.27 -28.95 27.45
C LYS A 120 -31.44 -28.49 25.99
N LEU A 121 -30.60 -29.00 25.05
CA LEU A 121 -30.68 -28.65 23.65
C LEU A 121 -31.91 -29.27 22.99
N LYS A 122 -32.51 -28.50 22.09
CA LYS A 122 -33.58 -28.98 21.20
C LYS A 122 -32.97 -29.60 19.94
N ASN A 123 -33.75 -30.40 19.23
CA ASN A 123 -33.37 -31.03 17.98
C ASN A 123 -32.77 -29.98 16.99
N GLY A 124 -31.62 -30.30 16.45
CA GLY A 124 -30.92 -29.42 15.52
C GLY A 124 -30.00 -28.38 16.16
N GLN A 125 -30.06 -28.21 17.50
CA GLN A 125 -29.18 -27.28 18.21
C GLN A 125 -27.81 -27.90 18.53
N CYS A 126 -26.80 -27.05 18.63
CA CYS A 126 -25.49 -27.42 19.14
C CYS A 126 -24.87 -26.26 19.94
N LEU A 127 -23.87 -26.59 20.73
CA LEU A 127 -23.06 -25.65 21.49
C LEU A 127 -21.60 -25.77 21.02
N VAL A 128 -20.90 -24.67 21.12
CA VAL A 128 -19.47 -24.61 20.83
C VAL A 128 -18.78 -23.68 21.81
N SER A 129 -17.54 -24.00 22.20
CA SER A 129 -16.68 -23.08 22.94
C SER A 129 -15.71 -22.33 22.00
N MET A 130 -15.11 -21.25 22.51
CA MET A 130 -14.05 -20.53 21.76
C MET A 130 -12.80 -21.38 21.54
N GLU A 131 -12.56 -22.34 22.44
CA GLU A 131 -11.47 -23.30 22.38
C GLU A 131 -11.71 -24.40 21.34
N GLY A 132 -12.98 -24.60 20.91
CA GLY A 132 -13.35 -25.58 19.89
C GLY A 132 -14.03 -26.84 20.47
N ASP A 133 -14.38 -26.87 21.76
CA ASP A 133 -15.21 -27.96 22.26
C ASP A 133 -16.61 -27.84 21.65
N PHE A 134 -17.24 -28.99 21.37
CA PHE A 134 -18.50 -29.05 20.65
C PHE A 134 -19.46 -30.05 21.26
N TRP A 135 -20.73 -29.67 21.41
CA TRP A 135 -21.79 -30.50 21.96
C TRP A 135 -23.03 -30.40 21.08
N ARG A 136 -23.61 -31.54 20.76
CA ARG A 136 -24.77 -31.66 19.88
C ARG A 136 -25.97 -32.21 20.63
N TRP A 137 -27.15 -31.84 20.18
CA TRP A 137 -28.43 -32.24 20.77
C TRP A 137 -28.65 -33.76 20.87
N ASP A 138 -28.04 -34.54 19.99
CA ASP A 138 -28.17 -36.03 19.94
C ASP A 138 -27.19 -36.77 20.86
N GLY A 139 -26.49 -36.04 21.72
CA GLY A 139 -25.52 -36.59 22.69
C GLY A 139 -24.08 -36.65 22.19
N PHE A 140 -23.81 -36.33 20.90
CA PHE A 140 -22.45 -36.28 20.38
C PHE A 140 -21.70 -35.10 21.01
N SER A 141 -20.43 -35.31 21.40
CA SER A 141 -19.54 -34.27 21.86
C SER A 141 -18.10 -34.55 21.43
N THR A 142 -17.34 -33.51 21.17
CA THR A 142 -15.88 -33.59 20.94
C THR A 142 -15.20 -32.50 21.74
N THR A 143 -13.93 -32.71 22.05
CA THR A 143 -13.11 -31.73 22.75
C THR A 143 -12.14 -31.04 21.78
N SER A 144 -11.64 -29.89 22.17
CA SER A 144 -10.63 -29.14 21.40
C SER A 144 -9.36 -29.97 21.11
N ASN A 145 -9.06 -30.98 21.94
CA ASN A 145 -7.92 -31.90 21.74
C ASN A 145 -8.15 -32.88 20.57
N ASP A 146 -9.39 -33.16 20.24
CA ASP A 146 -9.78 -34.11 19.19
C ASP A 146 -10.09 -33.40 17.85
N LEU A 147 -9.82 -32.10 17.78
CA LEU A 147 -10.08 -31.31 16.56
C LEU A 147 -9.30 -31.84 15.35
N ASN A 148 -10.00 -31.95 14.24
CA ASN A 148 -9.37 -32.17 12.95
C ASN A 148 -8.52 -30.94 12.58
N THR A 149 -7.20 -31.04 12.80
CA THR A 149 -6.25 -29.95 12.56
C THR A 149 -6.24 -29.50 11.10
N SER A 150 -6.53 -30.40 10.15
CA SER A 150 -6.58 -30.12 8.73
C SER A 150 -7.64 -29.03 8.39
N ASN A 151 -8.88 -29.21 8.87
CA ASN A 151 -9.96 -28.25 8.57
C ASN A 151 -9.77 -26.92 9.28
N THR A 152 -9.25 -26.94 10.50
CA THR A 152 -8.91 -25.70 11.21
C THR A 152 -7.82 -24.92 10.46
N GLN A 153 -6.79 -25.63 9.95
CA GLN A 153 -5.74 -25.02 9.17
C GLN A 153 -6.26 -24.43 7.84
N LYS A 154 -7.20 -25.12 7.20
CA LYS A 154 -7.87 -24.64 5.98
C LYS A 154 -8.59 -23.31 6.20
N VAL A 155 -9.44 -23.23 7.23
CA VAL A 155 -10.16 -21.98 7.57
C VAL A 155 -9.18 -20.84 7.87
N LYS A 156 -8.10 -21.12 8.62
CA LYS A 156 -7.04 -20.13 8.90
C LYS A 156 -6.35 -19.65 7.63
N ASN A 157 -6.00 -20.56 6.73
CA ASN A 157 -5.31 -20.24 5.47
C ASN A 157 -6.22 -19.40 4.55
N LEU A 158 -7.50 -19.73 4.45
CA LEU A 158 -8.47 -18.95 3.68
C LEU A 158 -8.66 -17.54 4.23
N ASN A 159 -8.82 -17.43 5.55
CA ASN A 159 -8.92 -16.12 6.19
C ASN A 159 -7.63 -15.30 6.00
N ARG A 160 -6.47 -15.94 6.12
CA ARG A 160 -5.17 -15.32 5.84
C ARG A 160 -5.08 -14.82 4.40
N LEU A 161 -5.50 -15.65 3.43
CA LEU A 161 -5.52 -15.28 2.01
C LEU A 161 -6.43 -14.08 1.74
N GLN A 162 -7.63 -14.03 2.34
CA GLN A 162 -8.52 -12.87 2.22
C GLN A 162 -7.88 -11.58 2.76
N ASN A 163 -7.25 -11.67 3.94
CA ASN A 163 -6.56 -10.52 4.54
C ASN A 163 -5.37 -10.06 3.68
N LEU A 164 -4.61 -10.99 3.10
CA LEU A 164 -3.51 -10.68 2.20
C LEU A 164 -4.00 -10.00 0.90
N LYS A 165 -5.16 -10.41 0.35
CA LYS A 165 -5.78 -9.76 -0.82
C LYS A 165 -6.16 -8.31 -0.54
N VAL A 166 -6.63 -7.99 0.66
CA VAL A 166 -6.90 -6.61 1.08
C VAL A 166 -5.58 -5.83 1.22
N LEU A 167 -4.61 -6.39 1.92
CA LEU A 167 -3.30 -5.79 2.14
C LEU A 167 -2.56 -5.53 0.82
N GLN A 168 -2.61 -6.48 -0.13
CA GLN A 168 -2.04 -6.32 -1.46
C GLN A 168 -2.57 -5.07 -2.16
N LYS A 169 -3.90 -4.87 -2.17
CA LYS A 169 -4.53 -3.69 -2.80
C LYS A 169 -4.08 -2.38 -2.14
N GLU A 170 -3.89 -2.38 -0.83
CA GLU A 170 -3.39 -1.20 -0.11
C GLU A 170 -1.93 -0.89 -0.47
N ILE A 171 -1.07 -1.91 -0.52
CA ILE A 171 0.34 -1.74 -0.90
C ILE A 171 0.44 -1.32 -2.36
N GLU A 172 -0.32 -1.92 -3.29
CA GLU A 172 -0.35 -1.53 -4.70
C GLU A 172 -0.72 -0.06 -4.90
N LYS A 173 -1.70 0.46 -4.16
CA LYS A 173 -2.04 1.88 -4.17
C LYS A 173 -0.87 2.76 -3.70
N LYS A 174 -0.18 2.36 -2.63
CA LYS A 174 0.98 3.10 -2.12
C LYS A 174 2.13 3.11 -3.13
N VAL A 175 2.45 1.95 -3.71
CA VAL A 175 3.48 1.82 -4.76
C VAL A 175 3.14 2.69 -5.96
N PHE A 176 1.89 2.71 -6.41
CA PHE A 176 1.43 3.54 -7.52
C PHE A 176 1.63 5.04 -7.24
N ILE A 177 1.18 5.52 -6.08
CA ILE A 177 1.33 6.94 -5.68
C ILE A 177 2.80 7.33 -5.61
N GLN A 178 3.65 6.49 -5.00
CA GLN A 178 5.07 6.77 -4.87
C GLN A 178 5.82 6.73 -6.21
N THR A 179 5.39 5.83 -7.12
CA THR A 179 5.97 5.77 -8.47
C THR A 179 5.64 7.03 -9.25
N ASN A 180 4.40 7.51 -9.23
CA ASN A 180 4.01 8.75 -9.89
C ASN A 180 4.78 9.95 -9.32
N HIS A 181 4.87 10.05 -7.99
CA HIS A 181 5.64 11.11 -7.35
C HIS A 181 7.12 11.09 -7.75
N LYS A 182 7.72 9.90 -7.90
CA LYS A 182 9.10 9.77 -8.38
C LYS A 182 9.24 10.26 -9.81
N THR A 183 8.34 9.88 -10.72
CA THR A 183 8.37 10.33 -12.13
C THR A 183 8.19 11.84 -12.24
N ASP A 184 7.31 12.44 -11.44
CA ASP A 184 7.12 13.89 -11.42
C ASP A 184 8.40 14.62 -10.95
N GLN A 185 9.05 14.08 -9.91
CA GLN A 185 10.32 14.64 -9.42
C GLN A 185 11.45 14.51 -10.47
N GLU A 186 11.55 13.38 -11.15
CA GLU A 186 12.53 13.17 -12.22
C GLU A 186 12.32 14.16 -13.37
N TYR A 187 11.07 14.44 -13.72
CA TYR A 187 10.75 15.46 -14.72
C TYR A 187 11.20 16.85 -14.29
N ILE A 188 10.87 17.27 -13.06
CA ILE A 188 11.30 18.57 -12.52
C ILE A 188 12.82 18.69 -12.46
N ILE A 189 13.51 17.64 -12.05
CA ILE A 189 14.99 17.63 -12.01
C ILE A 189 15.56 17.82 -13.41
N LYS A 190 15.01 17.13 -14.41
CA LYS A 190 15.46 17.25 -15.80
C LYS A 190 15.29 18.68 -16.33
N GLU A 191 14.14 19.30 -16.07
CA GLU A 191 13.86 20.69 -16.44
C GLU A 191 14.88 21.66 -15.79
N LYS A 192 15.17 21.45 -14.49
CA LYS A 192 16.15 22.27 -13.77
C LYS A 192 17.59 22.08 -14.25
N ILE A 193 17.96 20.90 -14.70
CA ILE A 193 19.27 20.64 -15.31
C ILE A 193 19.38 21.40 -16.63
N GLU A 194 18.36 21.37 -17.48
CA GLU A 194 18.35 22.10 -18.75
C GLU A 194 18.44 23.63 -18.51
N GLU A 195 17.72 24.16 -17.55
CA GLU A 195 17.77 25.56 -17.14
C GLU A 195 19.18 25.95 -16.65
N TYR A 196 19.78 25.11 -15.79
CA TYR A 196 21.15 25.32 -15.30
C TYR A 196 22.17 25.33 -16.43
N ASP A 197 22.11 24.41 -17.39
CA ASP A 197 23.01 24.33 -18.51
C ASP A 197 22.92 25.57 -19.43
N ASN A 198 21.71 26.08 -19.62
CA ASN A 198 21.51 27.32 -20.39
C ASN A 198 22.09 28.56 -19.67
N LEU A 199 21.85 28.67 -18.36
CA LEU A 199 22.45 29.75 -17.55
C LEU A 199 23.97 29.68 -17.54
N LYS A 200 24.54 28.49 -17.45
CA LYS A 200 25.99 28.29 -17.53
C LYS A 200 26.60 28.74 -18.86
N LYS A 201 25.92 28.44 -19.98
CA LYS A 201 26.36 28.92 -21.32
C LYS A 201 26.30 30.43 -21.40
N ASP A 202 25.23 31.07 -20.91
CA ASP A 202 25.07 32.52 -20.89
C ASP A 202 26.14 33.18 -20.01
N TYR A 203 26.44 32.59 -18.85
CA TYR A 203 27.52 33.07 -17.98
C TYR A 203 28.88 33.06 -18.68
N ILE A 204 29.27 31.96 -19.32
CA ILE A 204 30.52 31.81 -20.03
C ILE A 204 30.59 32.85 -21.17
N TYR A 205 29.51 33.04 -21.91
CA TYR A 205 29.46 34.07 -22.98
C TYR A 205 29.67 35.49 -22.44
N LYS A 206 29.01 35.84 -21.34
CA LYS A 206 29.12 37.15 -20.69
C LYS A 206 30.53 37.38 -20.12
N GLU A 207 31.11 36.35 -19.51
CA GLU A 207 32.50 36.43 -19.01
C GLU A 207 33.49 36.68 -20.11
N LYS A 208 33.36 35.99 -21.25
CA LYS A 208 34.21 36.23 -22.43
C LYS A 208 34.08 37.67 -22.96
N LYS A 209 32.85 38.14 -23.10
CA LYS A 209 32.58 39.53 -23.55
C LYS A 209 33.12 40.57 -22.57
N LEU A 210 33.04 40.34 -21.29
CA LEU A 210 33.62 41.19 -20.26
C LEU A 210 35.14 41.27 -20.39
N ASN A 211 35.81 40.14 -20.61
CA ASN A 211 37.26 40.11 -20.81
C ASN A 211 37.70 40.82 -22.11
N GLU A 212 36.94 40.70 -23.21
CA GLU A 212 37.17 41.46 -24.43
C GLU A 212 37.04 42.97 -24.21
N LEU A 213 35.97 43.40 -23.47
CA LEU A 213 35.78 44.82 -23.14
C LEU A 213 36.92 45.39 -22.26
N LYS A 214 37.34 44.61 -21.24
CA LYS A 214 38.49 44.99 -20.40
C LYS A 214 39.78 45.18 -21.21
N SER A 215 40.04 44.25 -22.15
CA SER A 215 41.19 44.36 -23.06
C SER A 215 41.14 45.59 -23.96
N ASN A 216 39.95 45.89 -24.50
CA ASN A 216 39.77 47.09 -25.34
C ASN A 216 39.91 48.38 -24.51
N LEU A 217 39.39 48.41 -23.28
CA LEU A 217 39.55 49.54 -22.38
C LEU A 217 41.02 49.81 -22.08
N SER A 218 41.80 48.78 -21.74
CA SER A 218 43.24 48.92 -21.49
C SER A 218 44.04 49.46 -22.71
N LYS A 219 43.62 49.04 -23.92
CA LYS A 219 44.22 49.58 -25.13
C LYS A 219 43.93 51.08 -25.31
N LEU A 220 42.67 51.49 -25.11
CA LEU A 220 42.26 52.88 -25.19
C LEU A 220 42.94 53.78 -24.13
N GLU A 221 43.12 53.26 -22.93
CA GLU A 221 43.83 53.92 -21.84
C GLU A 221 45.29 54.16 -22.21
N ALA A 222 45.97 53.15 -22.78
CA ALA A 222 47.33 53.28 -23.26
C ALA A 222 47.45 54.30 -24.45
N GLU A 223 46.53 54.30 -25.40
CA GLU A 223 46.47 55.29 -26.51
C GLU A 223 46.25 56.69 -25.97
N TYR A 224 45.38 56.83 -24.96
CA TYR A 224 45.14 58.12 -24.32
C TYR A 224 46.39 58.66 -23.62
N GLU A 225 47.15 57.85 -22.89
CA GLU A 225 48.38 58.24 -22.22
C GLU A 225 49.43 58.68 -23.26
N ILE A 226 49.56 57.94 -24.39
CA ILE A 226 50.49 58.35 -25.50
C ILE A 226 50.05 59.66 -26.07
N ASN A 227 48.80 59.90 -26.33
CA ASN A 227 48.32 61.17 -26.89
C ASN A 227 48.56 62.36 -25.94
N CYS A 228 48.32 62.15 -24.60
CA CYS A 228 48.64 63.16 -23.60
C CYS A 228 50.14 63.53 -23.62
N ALA A 229 51.01 62.50 -23.60
CA ALA A 229 52.45 62.75 -23.67
C ALA A 229 52.91 63.50 -24.97
N GLN A 230 52.25 63.21 -26.10
CA GLN A 230 52.52 63.96 -27.37
C GLN A 230 52.05 65.40 -27.26
N ILE A 231 50.88 65.67 -26.67
CA ILE A 231 50.39 67.03 -26.44
C ILE A 231 51.37 67.81 -25.59
N ASP A 232 51.76 67.24 -24.41
CA ASP A 232 52.74 67.88 -23.49
C ASP A 232 54.08 68.22 -24.22
N SER A 233 54.54 67.28 -25.07
CA SER A 233 55.73 67.49 -25.86
C SER A 233 55.59 68.64 -26.89
N LEU A 234 54.41 68.68 -27.55
CA LEU A 234 54.12 69.75 -28.52
C LEU A 234 53.95 71.12 -27.84
N GLU A 235 53.33 71.15 -26.69
CA GLU A 235 53.19 72.37 -25.89
C GLU A 235 54.57 72.91 -25.45
N SER A 236 55.45 72.03 -24.98
CA SER A 236 56.79 72.36 -24.57
C SER A 236 57.59 72.90 -25.79
N TYR A 237 57.47 72.27 -26.97
CA TYR A 237 58.11 72.73 -28.21
C TYR A 237 57.58 74.12 -28.64
N TYR A 238 56.23 74.30 -28.52
CA TYR A 238 55.62 75.61 -28.87
C TYR A 238 56.09 76.74 -27.95
N ILE A 239 56.26 76.48 -26.63
CA ILE A 239 56.78 77.47 -25.65
C ILE A 239 58.21 77.85 -26.05
N ASN A 240 59.11 76.90 -26.34
CA ASN A 240 60.47 77.14 -26.73
C ASN A 240 60.55 77.94 -28.03
N LEU A 241 59.72 77.63 -29.06
CA LEU A 241 59.63 78.39 -30.28
C LEU A 241 59.23 79.86 -30.07
N ASN A 242 58.27 80.09 -29.19
CA ASN A 242 57.81 81.46 -28.82
C ASN A 242 58.94 82.26 -28.12
N GLU A 243 59.71 81.61 -27.25
CA GLU A 243 60.82 82.20 -26.52
C GLU A 243 61.95 82.57 -27.56
N ASP A 244 62.32 81.65 -28.50
CA ASP A 244 63.24 81.90 -29.52
C ASP A 244 62.81 83.03 -30.45
N HIS A 245 61.53 83.04 -30.84
CA HIS A 245 60.94 84.11 -31.68
C HIS A 245 61.00 85.47 -30.98
N SER A 246 60.71 85.50 -29.68
CA SER A 246 60.78 86.74 -28.87
C SER A 246 62.19 87.23 -28.66
N THR A 247 63.23 86.36 -28.65
CA THR A 247 64.62 86.73 -28.57
C THR A 247 65.12 87.26 -29.89
N ILE A 248 64.66 86.71 -31.05
CA ILE A 248 64.98 87.20 -32.39
C ILE A 248 64.41 88.56 -32.66
N ILE A 249 63.25 88.93 -32.20
CA ILE A 249 62.62 90.24 -32.34
C ILE A 249 63.28 91.32 -31.48
N LYS A 250 63.94 90.95 -30.37
CA LYS A 250 64.63 91.90 -29.46
C LYS A 250 66.06 92.18 -29.85
N ASN A 251 66.65 91.48 -30.78
CA ASN A 251 67.92 91.76 -31.41
C ASN A 251 67.75 92.47 -32.76
#